data_44d29bf8a3c5f67aac674ac50f5a227a
#
_entry.id   44d29bf8a3c5f67aac674ac50f5a227a
#
_cell.length_a   1.000
_cell.length_b   1.000
_cell.length_c   1.000
_cell.angle_alpha   90.00
_cell.angle_beta   90.00
_cell.angle_gamma   90.00
#
_symmetry.space_group_name_H-M   'P 1'
#
loop_
_entity.id
_entity.type
_entity.pdbx_description
1 polymer ?
#
loop_
_entity_poly.entity_id
_entity_poly.type
_entity_poly.pdbx_seq_one_letter_code
_entity_poly.pdbx_strand_id
1 'polypeptide(L)'
;MATTISKLDRLTMLRDSLLDCCKESVKNADEWQTFSDMLAKVKDMISDEHRRLGYMAVYPIVNGSAQEALFEGTREQCKTYTDILLENQPEMKGNIIVLEL
;
A
#
# COMPACT_ATOMS: atom_id res chain seq x y z
N MET A 1 -8.70 -24.44 16.27
CA MET A 1 -9.28 -23.09 16.39
C MET A 1 -9.40 -22.43 15.04
N ALA A 2 -10.56 -21.90 14.72
CA ALA A 2 -10.71 -21.15 13.47
C ALA A 2 -9.93 -19.83 13.59
N THR A 3 -9.06 -19.57 12.63
CA THR A 3 -8.34 -18.29 12.57
C THR A 3 -9.26 -17.25 11.94
N THR A 4 -9.53 -16.16 12.66
CA THR A 4 -10.33 -15.07 12.11
C THR A 4 -9.47 -14.26 11.14
N ILE A 5 -9.91 -14.18 9.88
CA ILE A 5 -9.26 -13.35 8.88
C ILE A 5 -9.59 -11.88 9.20
N SER A 6 -8.59 -11.03 9.28
CA SER A 6 -8.80 -9.61 9.56
C SER A 6 -9.51 -8.92 8.38
N LYS A 7 -10.13 -7.78 8.66
CA LYS A 7 -10.76 -6.96 7.61
C LYS A 7 -9.73 -6.55 6.56
N LEU A 8 -8.53 -6.20 6.99
CA LEU A 8 -7.45 -5.81 6.07
C LEU A 8 -7.05 -6.96 5.15
N ASP A 9 -6.93 -8.18 5.70
CA ASP A 9 -6.59 -9.35 4.91
C ASP A 9 -7.67 -9.65 3.87
N ARG A 10 -8.95 -9.55 4.24
CA ARG A 10 -10.06 -9.74 3.30
C ARG A 10 -10.04 -8.71 2.19
N LEU A 11 -9.78 -7.45 2.52
CA LEU A 11 -9.68 -6.37 1.53
C LEU A 11 -8.51 -6.59 0.57
N THR A 12 -7.38 -7.05 1.10
CA THR A 12 -6.19 -7.36 0.28
C THR A 12 -6.46 -8.50 -0.68
N MET A 13 -7.13 -9.56 -0.22
CA MET A 13 -7.52 -10.68 -1.07
C MET A 13 -8.47 -10.24 -2.18
N LEU A 14 -9.44 -9.40 -1.85
CA LEU A 14 -10.38 -8.86 -2.84
C LEU A 14 -9.66 -7.96 -3.85
N ARG A 15 -8.74 -7.13 -3.41
CA ARG A 15 -7.90 -6.30 -4.30
C ARG A 15 -7.16 -7.18 -5.31
N ASP A 16 -6.51 -8.24 -4.85
CA ASP A 16 -5.74 -9.12 -5.71
C ASP A 16 -6.63 -9.84 -6.73
N SER A 17 -7.82 -10.28 -6.31
CA SER A 17 -8.81 -10.88 -7.21
C SER A 17 -9.28 -9.88 -8.28
N LEU A 18 -9.53 -8.63 -7.90
CA LEU A 18 -9.94 -7.58 -8.84
C LEU A 18 -8.82 -7.22 -9.82
N LEU A 19 -7.56 -7.23 -9.36
CA LEU A 19 -6.42 -7.04 -10.25
C LEU A 19 -6.36 -8.12 -11.32
N ASP A 20 -6.59 -9.37 -10.96
CA ASP A 20 -6.65 -10.47 -11.93
C ASP A 20 -7.81 -10.29 -12.91
N CYS A 21 -8.98 -9.88 -12.42
CA CYS A 21 -10.12 -9.55 -13.29
C CYS A 21 -9.78 -8.43 -14.29
N CYS A 22 -9.09 -7.39 -13.85
CA CYS A 22 -8.65 -6.31 -14.73
C CYS A 22 -7.70 -6.81 -15.81
N LYS A 23 -6.75 -7.67 -15.44
CA LYS A 23 -5.79 -8.24 -16.40
C LYS A 23 -6.49 -9.09 -17.45
N GLU A 24 -7.47 -9.89 -17.04
CA GLU A 24 -8.24 -10.75 -17.94
C GLU A 24 -9.18 -9.95 -18.85
N SER A 25 -9.60 -8.76 -18.43
CA SER A 25 -10.58 -7.93 -19.14
C SER A 25 -9.98 -6.82 -19.98
N VAL A 26 -8.67 -6.80 -20.17
CA VAL A 26 -7.97 -5.72 -20.91
C VAL A 26 -8.54 -5.49 -22.31
N LYS A 27 -9.05 -6.54 -22.96
CA LYS A 27 -9.60 -6.43 -24.32
C LYS A 27 -11.08 -6.09 -24.38
N ASN A 28 -11.76 -6.01 -23.23
CA ASN A 28 -13.15 -5.62 -23.11
C ASN A 28 -13.25 -4.35 -22.27
N ALA A 29 -13.42 -3.21 -22.94
CA ALA A 29 -13.38 -1.90 -22.28
C ALA A 29 -14.43 -1.74 -21.18
N ASP A 30 -15.65 -2.26 -21.37
CA ASP A 30 -16.72 -2.12 -20.39
C ASP A 30 -16.44 -2.96 -19.14
N GLU A 31 -16.01 -4.20 -19.32
CA GLU A 31 -15.64 -5.07 -18.19
C GLU A 31 -14.44 -4.51 -17.44
N TRP A 32 -13.42 -4.08 -18.19
CA TRP A 32 -12.23 -3.49 -17.59
C TRP A 32 -12.57 -2.26 -16.75
N GLN A 33 -13.44 -1.38 -17.28
CA GLN A 33 -13.87 -0.18 -16.55
C GLN A 33 -14.60 -0.57 -15.25
N THR A 34 -15.49 -1.55 -15.31
CA THR A 34 -16.24 -2.02 -14.15
C THR A 34 -15.29 -2.54 -13.06
N PHE A 35 -14.37 -3.43 -13.42
CA PHE A 35 -13.40 -3.98 -12.47
C PHE A 35 -12.43 -2.93 -11.95
N SER A 36 -12.02 -2.01 -12.81
CA SER A 36 -11.14 -0.89 -12.44
C SER A 36 -11.81 0.02 -11.40
N ASP A 37 -13.09 0.34 -11.57
CA ASP A 37 -13.86 1.14 -10.62
C ASP A 37 -14.00 0.42 -9.27
N MET A 38 -14.28 -0.88 -9.29
CA MET A 38 -14.35 -1.68 -8.07
C MET A 38 -13.01 -1.74 -7.36
N LEU A 39 -11.93 -1.90 -8.13
CA LEU A 39 -10.58 -1.92 -7.59
C LEU A 39 -10.22 -0.60 -6.89
N ALA A 40 -10.57 0.53 -7.50
CA ALA A 40 -10.36 1.84 -6.90
C ALA A 40 -11.06 1.98 -5.54
N LYS A 41 -12.30 1.52 -5.46
CA LYS A 41 -13.06 1.53 -4.19
C LYS A 41 -12.39 0.66 -3.12
N VAL A 42 -11.94 -0.54 -3.49
CA VAL A 42 -11.26 -1.44 -2.55
C VAL A 42 -9.94 -0.85 -2.08
N LYS A 43 -9.18 -0.22 -2.96
CA LYS A 43 -7.95 0.47 -2.59
C LYS A 43 -8.21 1.61 -1.58
N ASP A 44 -9.27 2.37 -1.77
CA ASP A 44 -9.67 3.41 -0.82
C ASP A 44 -10.05 2.82 0.55
N MET A 45 -10.77 1.70 0.55
CA MET A 45 -11.12 1.00 1.79
C MET A 45 -9.88 0.48 2.52
N ILE A 46 -8.88 -0.01 1.79
CA ILE A 46 -7.60 -0.44 2.37
C ILE A 46 -6.88 0.75 3.01
N SER A 47 -6.83 1.88 2.32
CA SER A 47 -6.21 3.10 2.84
C SER A 47 -6.91 3.58 4.12
N ASP A 48 -8.24 3.55 4.15
CA ASP A 48 -9.02 3.92 5.33
C ASP A 48 -8.74 2.98 6.50
N GLU A 49 -8.62 1.68 6.23
CA GLU A 49 -8.29 0.70 7.26
C GLU A 49 -6.88 0.89 7.80
N HIS A 50 -5.92 1.22 6.94
CA HIS A 50 -4.55 1.56 7.36
C HIS A 50 -4.56 2.76 8.31
N ARG A 51 -5.34 3.81 7.99
CA ARG A 51 -5.47 4.97 8.86
C ARG A 51 -6.11 4.61 10.21
N ARG A 52 -7.16 3.79 10.18
CA ARG A 52 -7.83 3.32 11.40
C ARG A 52 -6.89 2.53 12.30
N LEU A 53 -5.99 1.74 11.73
CA LEU A 53 -5.01 0.95 12.46
C LEU A 53 -3.78 1.75 12.90
N GLY A 54 -3.72 3.04 12.57
CA GLY A 54 -2.59 3.89 12.91
C GLY A 54 -1.34 3.60 12.10
N TYR A 55 -1.50 3.13 10.88
CA TYR A 55 -0.37 2.86 9.99
C TYR A 55 0.34 4.15 9.60
N MET A 56 1.61 4.00 9.32
CA MET A 56 2.48 5.06 8.82
C MET A 56 3.01 4.67 7.44
N ALA A 57 3.57 5.63 6.74
CA ALA A 57 4.17 5.39 5.44
C ALA A 57 5.58 5.99 5.37
N VAL A 58 6.45 5.31 4.64
CA VAL A 58 7.82 5.75 4.38
C VAL A 58 7.89 6.29 2.96
N TYR A 59 8.30 7.54 2.82
CA TYR A 59 8.39 8.21 1.52
C TYR A 59 9.84 8.56 1.20
N PRO A 60 10.31 8.31 -0.04
CA PRO A 60 11.59 8.83 -0.47
C PRO A 60 11.44 10.29 -0.86
N ILE A 61 12.49 11.08 -0.62
CA ILE A 61 12.53 12.49 -1.01
C ILE A 61 13.53 12.62 -2.17
N VAL A 62 13.05 13.15 -3.28
CA VAL A 62 13.88 13.40 -4.46
C VAL A 62 13.72 14.87 -4.83
N ASN A 63 14.83 15.60 -4.88
CA ASN A 63 14.83 17.04 -5.19
C ASN A 63 13.91 17.85 -4.28
N GLY A 64 13.84 17.48 -2.99
CA GLY A 64 13.03 18.16 -2.00
C GLY A 64 11.56 17.81 -2.00
N SER A 65 11.12 16.89 -2.87
CA SER A 65 9.73 16.48 -2.97
C SER A 65 9.56 15.00 -2.57
N ALA A 66 8.55 14.72 -1.73
CA ALA A 66 8.20 13.36 -1.38
C ALA A 66 7.61 12.65 -2.59
N GLN A 67 8.09 11.43 -2.83
CA GLN A 67 7.62 10.59 -3.92
C GLN A 67 6.61 9.56 -3.41
N GLU A 68 6.21 8.63 -4.25
CA GLU A 68 5.30 7.55 -3.88
C GLU A 68 5.88 6.73 -2.70
N ALA A 69 5.00 6.30 -1.79
CA ALA A 69 5.42 5.57 -0.60
C ALA A 69 6.16 4.28 -0.95
N LEU A 70 7.29 4.05 -0.28
CA LEU A 70 8.05 2.82 -0.41
C LEU A 70 7.46 1.68 0.42
N PHE A 71 6.82 2.04 1.54
CA PHE A 71 6.31 1.05 2.49
C PHE A 71 5.22 1.70 3.34
N GLU A 72 4.19 0.92 3.68
CA GLU A 72 3.15 1.29 4.63
C GLU A 72 3.01 0.18 5.67
N GLY A 73 2.93 0.55 6.94
CA GLY A 73 2.77 -0.40 8.02
C GLY A 73 2.67 0.27 9.38
N THR A 74 2.76 -0.52 10.43
CA THR A 74 2.80 0.01 11.80
C THR A 74 4.04 0.87 12.00
N ARG A 75 4.03 1.69 13.06
CA ARG A 75 5.20 2.50 13.42
C ARG A 75 6.46 1.63 13.54
N GLU A 76 6.36 0.48 14.22
CA GLU A 76 7.49 -0.44 14.39
C GLU A 76 7.97 -1.02 13.08
N GLN A 77 7.03 -1.42 12.21
CA GLN A 77 7.38 -1.94 10.89
C GLN A 77 8.06 -0.90 10.03
N CYS A 78 7.59 0.35 10.07
CA CYS A 78 8.22 1.45 9.34
C CYS A 78 9.62 1.73 9.85
N LYS A 79 9.83 1.68 11.17
CA LYS A 79 11.15 1.86 11.77
C LYS A 79 12.10 0.76 11.31
N THR A 80 11.68 -0.49 11.39
CA THR A 80 12.49 -1.64 10.93
C THR A 80 12.81 -1.52 9.44
N TYR A 81 11.82 -1.17 8.62
CA TYR A 81 12.02 -0.97 7.18
C TYR A 81 13.06 0.11 6.91
N THR A 82 12.94 1.26 7.60
CA THR A 82 13.85 2.39 7.44
C THR A 82 15.27 2.01 7.87
N ASP A 83 15.42 1.30 8.99
CA ASP A 83 16.73 0.86 9.47
C ASP A 83 17.41 -0.07 8.45
N ILE A 84 16.67 -1.03 7.90
CA ILE A 84 17.19 -1.96 6.90
C ILE A 84 17.51 -1.21 5.60
N LEU A 85 16.65 -0.30 5.18
CA LEU A 85 16.86 0.51 3.98
C LEU A 85 18.16 1.33 4.09
N LEU A 86 18.37 2.00 5.22
CA LEU A 86 19.57 2.82 5.44
C LEU A 86 20.83 1.98 5.57
N GLU A 87 20.71 0.76 6.08
CA GLU A 87 21.81 -0.18 6.14
C GLU A 87 22.27 -0.62 4.74
N ASN A 88 21.28 -0.86 3.84
CA ASN A 88 21.56 -1.30 2.47
C ASN A 88 21.84 -0.14 1.51
N GLN A 89 21.27 1.03 1.78
CA GLN A 89 21.42 2.23 0.94
C GLN A 89 21.69 3.45 1.82
N PRO A 90 22.94 3.57 2.35
CA PRO A 90 23.31 4.68 3.24
C PRO A 90 23.09 6.07 2.64
N GLU A 91 23.13 6.20 1.32
CA GLU A 91 22.90 7.45 0.59
C GLU A 91 21.46 7.99 0.78
N MET A 92 20.52 7.14 1.21
CA MET A 92 19.15 7.54 1.47
C MET A 92 18.99 8.31 2.79
N LYS A 93 20.02 8.34 3.63
CA LYS A 93 19.98 9.07 4.91
C LYS A 93 19.70 10.54 4.66
N GLY A 94 18.65 11.07 5.31
CA GLY A 94 18.19 12.44 5.08
C GLY A 94 17.28 12.62 3.88
N ASN A 95 17.07 11.58 3.09
CA ASN A 95 16.22 11.59 1.89
C ASN A 95 15.01 10.67 2.02
N ILE A 96 14.60 10.34 3.22
CA ILE A 96 13.37 9.61 3.52
C ILE A 96 12.65 10.29 4.68
N ILE A 97 11.32 10.17 4.66
CA ILE A 97 10.46 10.71 5.71
C ILE A 97 9.39 9.68 6.05
N VAL A 98 9.04 9.58 7.32
CA VAL A 98 7.97 8.70 7.81
C VAL A 98 6.84 9.57 8.32
N LEU A 99 5.66 9.40 7.75
CA LEU A 99 4.48 10.20 8.08
C LEU A 99 3.30 9.31 8.42
N GLU A 100 2.39 9.82 9.24
CA GLU A 100 1.09 9.18 9.47
C GLU A 100 0.24 9.25 8.20
N LEU A 101 -0.50 8.17 7.96
CA LEU A 101 -1.45 8.13 6.85
C LEU A 101 -2.68 9.00 7.11
#